data_72d7ca8c0e1024a624798a56b40cf032
#
_entry.id   72d7ca8c0e1024a624798a56b40cf032
#
_cell.length_a   1.000
_cell.length_b   1.000
_cell.length_c   1.000
_cell.angle_alpha   90.00
_cell.angle_beta   90.00
_cell.angle_gamma   90.00
#
_symmetry.space_group_name_H-M   'P 1'
#
loop_
_entity.id
_entity.type
_entity.pdbx_description
1 polymer ?
#
loop_
_entity_poly.entity_id
_entity_poly.type
_entity_poly.pdbx_seq_one_letter_code
_entity_poly.pdbx_strand_id
1 'polypeptide(L)'
;MSIKIELEDLEKFKIKIITGLFLAFLLVNSKLSFSQESDFVKGNFYVLDEINVTGLKTFNEQTVVTYTGLFTGQSIRIPGEEISQVINKLWKLELFSDINFYVTKIDGDKASIEINIVELPSLSDYKITGLRKSKTETIETDIEIKKGQKITENFIETTKNYIINKYRKNGFLNTKVNINTIPDTLGLNSERMVINIDLGERVKINSINFTGND
;
A
#
# COMPACT_ATOMS: atom_id res chain seq x y z
N MET A 1 35.01 -74.94 -9.21
CA MET A 1 33.64 -74.47 -9.58
C MET A 1 32.87 -73.91 -8.37
N SER A 2 33.51 -73.78 -7.20
CA SER A 2 32.83 -73.33 -5.99
C SER A 2 32.92 -71.84 -5.71
N ILE A 3 33.97 -71.14 -6.13
CA ILE A 3 34.25 -69.75 -5.76
C ILE A 3 33.31 -68.73 -6.47
N LYS A 4 32.79 -69.05 -7.64
CA LYS A 4 31.95 -68.16 -8.42
C LYS A 4 30.52 -67.99 -7.85
N ILE A 5 30.04 -68.97 -7.11
CA ILE A 5 28.72 -68.96 -6.47
C ILE A 5 28.75 -68.10 -5.20
N GLU A 6 29.85 -68.19 -4.42
CA GLU A 6 30.03 -67.35 -3.21
C GLU A 6 30.14 -65.85 -3.48
N LEU A 7 30.78 -65.48 -4.60
CA LEU A 7 30.88 -64.07 -4.99
C LEU A 7 29.52 -63.46 -5.41
N GLU A 8 28.70 -64.24 -6.09
CA GLU A 8 27.37 -63.80 -6.54
C GLU A 8 26.38 -63.61 -5.38
N ASP A 9 26.49 -64.45 -4.36
CA ASP A 9 25.69 -64.34 -3.14
C ASP A 9 26.15 -63.17 -2.24
N LEU A 10 27.45 -62.91 -2.20
CA LEU A 10 27.99 -61.74 -1.52
C LEU A 10 27.56 -60.39 -2.21
N GLU A 11 27.51 -60.33 -3.48
CA GLU A 11 27.01 -59.18 -4.21
C GLU A 11 25.52 -58.96 -3.99
N LYS A 12 24.71 -60.01 -4.05
CA LYS A 12 23.29 -59.94 -3.74
C LYS A 12 23.02 -59.53 -2.26
N PHE A 13 23.87 -59.96 -1.34
CA PHE A 13 23.79 -59.58 0.08
C PHE A 13 24.14 -58.10 0.28
N LYS A 14 25.20 -57.60 -0.38
CA LYS A 14 25.58 -56.18 -0.36
C LYS A 14 24.46 -55.27 -0.93
N ILE A 15 23.85 -55.68 -2.05
CA ILE A 15 22.76 -54.96 -2.67
C ILE A 15 21.55 -54.85 -1.72
N LYS A 16 21.19 -55.94 -1.03
CA LYS A 16 20.11 -55.94 -0.05
C LYS A 16 20.39 -55.04 1.14
N ILE A 17 21.62 -54.97 1.64
CA ILE A 17 22.02 -54.08 2.74
C ILE A 17 21.97 -52.63 2.26
N ILE A 18 22.47 -52.30 1.09
CA ILE A 18 22.44 -50.95 0.54
C ILE A 18 21.01 -50.51 0.30
N THR A 19 20.16 -51.38 -0.24
CA THR A 19 18.72 -51.08 -0.44
C THR A 19 17.99 -50.87 0.88
N GLY A 20 18.28 -51.68 1.89
CA GLY A 20 17.72 -51.55 3.23
C GLY A 20 18.14 -50.26 3.94
N LEU A 21 19.44 -49.88 3.83
CA LEU A 21 19.98 -48.60 4.31
C LEU A 21 19.38 -47.37 3.59
N PHE A 22 19.20 -47.49 2.28
CA PHE A 22 18.54 -46.42 1.50
C PHE A 22 17.08 -46.27 1.85
N LEU A 23 16.34 -47.36 2.08
CA LEU A 23 14.97 -47.34 2.52
C LEU A 23 14.84 -46.76 3.94
N ALA A 24 15.75 -47.11 4.86
CA ALA A 24 15.83 -46.54 6.20
C ALA A 24 16.17 -45.06 6.18
N PHE A 25 17.05 -44.61 5.27
CA PHE A 25 17.38 -43.20 5.06
C PHE A 25 16.20 -42.39 4.53
N LEU A 26 15.38 -42.97 3.65
CA LEU A 26 14.14 -42.35 3.17
C LEU A 26 13.10 -42.20 4.29
N LEU A 27 13.00 -43.15 5.19
CA LEU A 27 12.06 -43.12 6.34
C LEU A 27 12.49 -42.09 7.40
N VAL A 28 13.80 -41.88 7.60
CA VAL A 28 14.33 -40.89 8.55
C VAL A 28 14.18 -39.44 8.01
N ASN A 29 14.15 -39.26 6.69
CA ASN A 29 13.98 -37.96 6.07
C ASN A 29 12.51 -37.56 5.84
N SER A 30 11.52 -38.41 6.16
CA SER A 30 10.14 -37.97 6.28
C SER A 30 10.03 -37.07 7.50
N LYS A 31 10.48 -35.81 7.37
CA LYS A 31 10.08 -34.75 8.27
C LYS A 31 8.57 -34.67 8.14
N LEU A 32 7.89 -35.14 9.18
CA LEU A 32 6.49 -34.76 9.41
C LEU A 32 6.50 -33.23 9.43
N SER A 33 6.13 -32.64 8.30
CA SER A 33 5.70 -31.25 8.29
C SER A 33 4.43 -31.22 9.15
N PHE A 34 4.59 -31.02 10.46
CA PHE A 34 3.52 -30.51 11.27
C PHE A 34 3.20 -29.13 10.67
N SER A 35 2.22 -29.08 9.79
CA SER A 35 1.47 -27.86 9.56
C SER A 35 0.91 -27.52 10.93
N GLN A 36 1.48 -26.53 11.61
CA GLN A 36 0.79 -25.85 12.69
C GLN A 36 -0.43 -25.21 12.02
N GLU A 37 -1.53 -25.95 12.04
CA GLU A 37 -2.85 -25.37 11.88
C GLU A 37 -2.92 -24.30 12.97
N SER A 38 -2.89 -23.03 12.59
CA SER A 38 -3.05 -21.95 13.54
C SER A 38 -4.44 -22.13 14.16
N ASP A 39 -4.52 -22.34 15.47
CA ASP A 39 -5.78 -22.42 16.24
C ASP A 39 -6.55 -21.08 16.22
N PHE A 40 -6.45 -20.32 15.12
CA PHE A 40 -7.13 -19.05 14.95
C PHE A 40 -8.64 -19.26 14.86
N VAL A 41 -9.34 -18.85 15.92
CA VAL A 41 -10.80 -18.85 15.95
C VAL A 41 -11.30 -17.43 15.74
N LYS A 42 -11.90 -17.20 14.59
CA LYS A 42 -12.44 -15.90 14.19
C LYS A 42 -13.45 -15.36 15.22
N GLY A 43 -13.19 -14.14 15.69
CA GLY A 43 -14.07 -13.46 16.63
C GLY A 43 -13.85 -13.79 18.10
N ASN A 44 -12.80 -14.54 18.42
CA ASN A 44 -12.36 -14.76 19.79
C ASN A 44 -11.53 -13.59 20.32
N PHE A 45 -11.39 -13.55 21.64
CA PHE A 45 -10.47 -12.64 22.32
C PHE A 45 -9.06 -13.21 22.34
N TYR A 46 -8.10 -12.39 22.03
CA TYR A 46 -6.67 -12.69 22.08
C TYR A 46 -5.93 -11.61 22.85
N VAL A 47 -4.92 -12.00 23.59
CA VAL A 47 -3.99 -11.09 24.27
C VAL A 47 -2.90 -10.72 23.29
N LEU A 48 -2.69 -9.43 23.04
CA LEU A 48 -1.63 -8.96 22.15
C LEU A 48 -0.26 -9.25 22.76
N ASP A 49 0.54 -10.08 22.09
CA ASP A 49 1.90 -10.45 22.50
C ASP A 49 2.94 -9.53 21.86
N GLU A 50 2.77 -9.23 20.57
CA GLU A 50 3.65 -8.36 19.79
C GLU A 50 2.83 -7.49 18.82
N ILE A 51 3.26 -6.23 18.66
CA ILE A 51 2.65 -5.26 17.74
C ILE A 51 3.76 -4.68 16.91
N ASN A 52 3.78 -5.01 15.61
CA ASN A 52 4.75 -4.52 14.65
C ASN A 52 4.09 -3.58 13.65
N VAL A 53 4.80 -2.51 13.26
CA VAL A 53 4.36 -1.62 12.17
C VAL A 53 5.41 -1.65 11.07
N THR A 54 4.98 -1.96 9.86
CA THR A 54 5.84 -2.07 8.68
C THR A 54 5.44 -1.09 7.58
N GLY A 55 6.33 -0.89 6.58
CA GLY A 55 6.07 0.00 5.45
C GLY A 55 6.33 1.47 5.71
N LEU A 56 6.80 1.83 6.91
CA LEU A 56 7.13 3.20 7.29
C LEU A 56 8.38 3.71 6.53
N LYS A 57 8.38 4.99 6.17
CA LYS A 57 9.49 5.69 5.53
C LYS A 57 9.96 6.90 6.33
N THR A 58 9.04 7.67 6.86
CA THR A 58 9.29 8.92 7.59
C THR A 58 8.85 8.87 9.04
N PHE A 59 7.88 8.04 9.38
CA PHE A 59 7.39 7.89 10.75
C PHE A 59 8.16 6.82 11.50
N ASN A 60 8.25 7.01 12.82
CA ASN A 60 8.78 6.01 13.74
C ASN A 60 7.66 5.02 14.12
N GLU A 61 7.99 3.74 14.19
CA GLU A 61 7.07 2.66 14.56
C GLU A 61 6.35 2.92 15.88
N GLN A 62 7.10 3.25 16.93
CA GLN A 62 6.55 3.52 18.27
C GLN A 62 5.53 4.68 18.26
N THR A 63 5.75 5.69 17.43
CA THR A 63 4.81 6.79 17.24
C THR A 63 3.49 6.29 16.66
N VAL A 64 3.55 5.46 15.64
CA VAL A 64 2.34 4.90 15.01
C VAL A 64 1.60 3.99 15.98
N VAL A 65 2.31 3.09 16.68
CA VAL A 65 1.71 2.23 17.73
C VAL A 65 0.98 3.08 18.77
N THR A 66 1.60 4.17 19.22
CA THR A 66 0.97 5.10 20.18
C THR A 66 -0.33 5.70 19.64
N TYR A 67 -0.39 6.06 18.36
CA TYR A 67 -1.62 6.58 17.73
C TYR A 67 -2.72 5.52 17.66
N THR A 68 -2.38 4.24 17.49
CA THR A 68 -3.38 3.17 17.50
C THR A 68 -4.08 3.07 18.85
N GLY A 69 -3.34 3.29 19.92
CA GLY A 69 -3.76 3.07 21.31
C GLY A 69 -3.72 1.59 21.71
N LEU A 70 -3.12 0.73 20.89
CA LEU A 70 -2.88 -0.68 21.23
C LEU A 70 -1.59 -0.81 22.06
N PHE A 71 -1.57 -1.81 22.94
CA PHE A 71 -0.39 -2.15 23.74
C PHE A 71 -0.29 -3.65 24.02
N THR A 72 0.91 -4.13 24.19
CA THR A 72 1.19 -5.53 24.54
C THR A 72 0.53 -5.90 25.88
N GLY A 73 -0.12 -7.04 25.92
CA GLY A 73 -0.91 -7.50 27.06
C GLY A 73 -2.39 -7.10 27.02
N GLN A 74 -2.80 -6.28 26.06
CA GLN A 74 -4.20 -5.91 25.86
C GLN A 74 -4.98 -7.10 25.27
N SER A 75 -6.17 -7.37 25.81
CA SER A 75 -7.10 -8.33 25.22
C SER A 75 -8.01 -7.64 24.23
N ILE A 76 -8.01 -8.11 22.98
CA ILE A 76 -8.86 -7.58 21.90
C ILE A 76 -9.55 -8.73 21.16
N ARG A 77 -10.70 -8.44 20.56
CA ARG A 77 -11.37 -9.39 19.66
C ARG A 77 -10.78 -9.33 18.25
N ILE A 78 -10.45 -10.48 17.66
CA ILE A 78 -9.87 -10.55 16.31
C ILE A 78 -10.70 -11.49 15.40
N PRO A 79 -11.28 -10.98 14.30
CA PRO A 79 -11.54 -9.58 14.01
C PRO A 79 -12.58 -8.99 14.97
N GLY A 80 -12.46 -7.70 15.26
CA GLY A 80 -13.33 -7.01 16.21
C GLY A 80 -13.44 -5.51 15.94
N GLU A 81 -14.23 -4.86 16.77
CA GLU A 81 -14.49 -3.42 16.67
C GLU A 81 -13.22 -2.61 16.98
N GLU A 82 -12.39 -3.08 17.91
CA GLU A 82 -11.13 -2.43 18.29
C GLU A 82 -10.21 -2.25 17.09
N ILE A 83 -10.08 -3.29 16.23
CA ILE A 83 -9.29 -3.21 15.00
C ILE A 83 -9.87 -2.18 14.03
N SER A 84 -11.19 -2.18 13.86
CA SER A 84 -11.87 -1.21 13.01
C SER A 84 -11.67 0.21 13.50
N GLN A 85 -11.69 0.43 14.82
CA GLN A 85 -11.43 1.74 15.43
C GLN A 85 -9.98 2.18 15.21
N VAL A 86 -9.00 1.28 15.34
CA VAL A 86 -7.58 1.54 15.05
C VAL A 86 -7.40 1.98 13.61
N ILE A 87 -7.93 1.20 12.67
CA ILE A 87 -7.86 1.52 11.25
C ILE A 87 -8.48 2.90 10.96
N ASN A 88 -9.66 3.16 11.51
CA ASN A 88 -10.35 4.44 11.36
C ASN A 88 -9.57 5.62 11.99
N LYS A 89 -8.90 5.41 13.13
CA LYS A 89 -8.02 6.44 13.73
C LYS A 89 -6.85 6.78 12.82
N LEU A 90 -6.20 5.76 12.26
CA LEU A 90 -5.07 5.96 11.36
C LEU A 90 -5.50 6.66 10.05
N TRP A 91 -6.63 6.28 9.46
CA TRP A 91 -7.19 6.94 8.28
C TRP A 91 -7.51 8.42 8.52
N LYS A 92 -8.03 8.79 9.68
CA LYS A 92 -8.33 10.19 10.05
C LYS A 92 -7.10 11.09 10.11
N LEU A 93 -5.91 10.54 10.18
CA LEU A 93 -4.67 11.33 10.13
C LEU A 93 -4.37 11.87 8.73
N GLU A 94 -4.97 11.29 7.68
CA GLU A 94 -4.71 11.64 6.27
C GLU A 94 -3.23 11.59 5.88
N LEU A 95 -2.46 10.70 6.54
CA LEU A 95 -1.02 10.52 6.34
C LEU A 95 -0.67 9.28 5.51
N PHE A 96 -1.64 8.39 5.32
CA PHE A 96 -1.45 7.07 4.75
C PHE A 96 -2.34 6.87 3.53
N SER A 97 -1.84 6.14 2.53
CA SER A 97 -2.59 5.74 1.33
C SER A 97 -3.13 4.32 1.44
N ASP A 98 -2.56 3.50 2.32
CA ASP A 98 -3.05 2.16 2.60
C ASP A 98 -2.71 1.73 4.03
N ILE A 99 -3.60 0.94 4.64
CA ILE A 99 -3.47 0.43 6.01
C ILE A 99 -4.03 -0.99 6.03
N ASN A 100 -3.16 -1.96 6.25
CA ASN A 100 -3.51 -3.37 6.35
C ASN A 100 -3.20 -3.90 7.75
N PHE A 101 -4.05 -4.76 8.28
CA PHE A 101 -3.89 -5.37 9.58
C PHE A 101 -3.79 -6.90 9.42
N TYR A 102 -2.69 -7.47 9.89
CA TYR A 102 -2.42 -8.89 9.79
C TYR A 102 -2.24 -9.51 11.17
N VAL A 103 -2.72 -10.74 11.35
CA VAL A 103 -2.34 -11.61 12.45
C VAL A 103 -1.18 -12.46 11.96
N THR A 104 -0.01 -12.27 12.53
CA THR A 104 1.23 -12.92 12.07
C THR A 104 1.51 -14.22 12.82
N LYS A 105 1.05 -14.31 14.06
CA LYS A 105 1.20 -15.51 14.89
C LYS A 105 0.06 -15.64 15.88
N ILE A 106 -0.36 -16.88 16.12
CA ILE A 106 -1.25 -17.27 17.22
C ILE A 106 -0.52 -18.31 18.06
N ASP A 107 -0.59 -18.15 19.38
CA ASP A 107 -0.02 -19.09 20.36
C ASP A 107 -0.98 -19.18 21.56
N GLY A 108 -1.88 -20.17 21.50
CA GLY A 108 -2.98 -20.31 22.44
C GLY A 108 -3.92 -19.11 22.42
N ASP A 109 -3.98 -18.37 23.50
CA ASP A 109 -4.78 -17.14 23.66
C ASP A 109 -4.02 -15.86 23.28
N LYS A 110 -2.75 -15.96 22.81
CA LYS A 110 -1.92 -14.83 22.42
C LYS A 110 -1.91 -14.64 20.90
N ALA A 111 -1.88 -13.39 20.46
CA ALA A 111 -1.76 -13.01 19.05
C ALA A 111 -0.66 -11.98 18.86
N SER A 112 0.21 -12.20 17.87
CA SER A 112 1.11 -11.18 17.32
C SER A 112 0.45 -10.56 16.09
N ILE A 113 0.52 -9.24 15.99
CA ILE A 113 -0.09 -8.49 14.91
C ILE A 113 0.92 -7.63 14.17
N GLU A 114 0.65 -7.43 12.89
CA GLU A 114 1.39 -6.50 12.04
C GLU A 114 0.42 -5.51 11.41
N ILE A 115 0.74 -4.22 11.52
CA ILE A 115 0.05 -3.13 10.84
C ILE A 115 0.95 -2.67 9.70
N ASN A 116 0.61 -3.07 8.48
CA ASN A 116 1.36 -2.66 7.29
C ASN A 116 0.75 -1.37 6.74
N ILE A 117 1.59 -0.36 6.59
CA ILE A 117 1.19 1.01 6.24
C ILE A 117 1.94 1.48 5.00
N VAL A 118 1.23 2.17 4.11
CA VAL A 118 1.83 2.91 3.01
C VAL A 118 1.67 4.40 3.28
N GLU A 119 2.78 5.09 3.53
CA GLU A 119 2.77 6.54 3.79
C GLU A 119 2.50 7.34 2.51
N LEU A 120 1.62 8.33 2.59
CA LEU A 120 1.45 9.33 1.52
C LEU A 120 2.74 10.15 1.37
N PRO A 121 3.21 10.41 0.14
CA PRO A 121 4.34 11.30 -0.10
C PRO A 121 3.99 12.74 0.24
N SER A 122 5.01 13.51 0.59
CA SER A 122 4.91 14.94 0.82
C SER A 122 5.31 15.71 -0.45
N LEU A 123 4.62 16.80 -0.75
CA LEU A 123 4.93 17.65 -1.88
C LEU A 123 6.23 18.44 -1.63
N SER A 124 7.30 18.12 -2.35
CA SER A 124 8.58 18.85 -2.27
C SER A 124 8.55 20.14 -3.09
N ASP A 125 8.00 20.05 -4.30
CA ASP A 125 7.89 21.18 -5.22
C ASP A 125 6.79 20.90 -6.26
N TYR A 126 6.39 21.95 -7.01
CA TYR A 126 5.46 21.79 -8.11
C TYR A 126 5.86 22.68 -9.29
N LYS A 127 5.39 22.29 -10.49
CA LYS A 127 5.58 23.06 -11.71
C LYS A 127 4.28 23.07 -12.52
N ILE A 128 3.84 24.27 -12.91
CA ILE A 128 2.71 24.45 -13.81
C ILE A 128 3.25 24.76 -15.21
N THR A 129 2.73 24.07 -16.21
CA THR A 129 3.11 24.21 -17.63
C THR A 129 1.87 24.38 -18.50
N GLY A 130 2.06 24.88 -19.73
CA GLY A 130 0.97 25.10 -20.70
C GLY A 130 0.26 26.45 -20.58
N LEU A 131 0.65 27.29 -19.63
CA LEU A 131 0.13 28.64 -19.45
C LEU A 131 1.20 29.73 -19.64
N ARG A 132 0.76 30.96 -19.96
CA ARG A 132 1.61 32.14 -19.85
C ARG A 132 1.86 32.49 -18.40
N LYS A 133 3.00 33.10 -18.08
CA LYS A 133 3.45 33.41 -16.71
C LYS A 133 2.36 34.06 -15.84
N SER A 134 1.70 35.12 -16.30
CA SER A 134 0.65 35.80 -15.53
C SER A 134 -0.55 34.90 -15.17
N LYS A 135 -0.91 33.96 -16.06
CA LYS A 135 -1.98 32.98 -15.78
C LYS A 135 -1.51 31.92 -14.81
N THR A 136 -0.24 31.51 -14.88
CA THR A 136 0.36 30.59 -13.93
C THR A 136 0.32 31.17 -12.52
N GLU A 137 0.81 32.40 -12.33
CA GLU A 137 0.79 33.10 -11.05
C GLU A 137 -0.61 33.22 -10.46
N THR A 138 -1.63 33.45 -11.31
CA THR A 138 -3.02 33.46 -10.86
C THR A 138 -3.48 32.09 -10.36
N ILE A 139 -3.12 31.00 -11.06
CA ILE A 139 -3.48 29.65 -10.63
C ILE A 139 -2.75 29.28 -9.32
N GLU A 140 -1.47 29.61 -9.20
CA GLU A 140 -0.69 29.38 -7.97
C GLU A 140 -1.31 30.05 -6.75
N THR A 141 -1.78 31.30 -6.93
CA THR A 141 -2.46 32.04 -5.86
C THR A 141 -3.79 31.40 -5.47
N ASP A 142 -4.56 30.94 -6.46
CA ASP A 142 -5.92 30.43 -6.22
C ASP A 142 -5.95 29.03 -5.60
N ILE A 143 -4.98 28.17 -5.91
CA ILE A 143 -5.00 26.75 -5.45
C ILE A 143 -4.34 26.56 -4.09
N GLU A 144 -3.60 27.57 -3.62
CA GLU A 144 -2.88 27.53 -2.33
C GLU A 144 -2.05 26.25 -2.12
N ILE A 145 -1.31 25.80 -3.15
CA ILE A 145 -0.45 24.63 -3.06
C ILE A 145 0.68 24.92 -2.07
N LYS A 146 0.80 24.08 -1.03
CA LYS A 146 1.83 24.24 0.02
C LYS A 146 2.86 23.12 -0.06
N LYS A 147 4.14 23.48 -0.08
CA LYS A 147 5.23 22.50 0.08
C LYS A 147 5.12 21.82 1.44
N GLY A 148 5.39 20.53 1.48
CA GLY A 148 5.28 19.70 2.67
C GLY A 148 3.88 19.09 2.91
N GLN A 149 2.83 19.55 2.22
CA GLN A 149 1.51 18.92 2.33
C GLN A 149 1.53 17.51 1.73
N LYS A 150 0.66 16.63 2.23
CA LYS A 150 0.51 15.27 1.70
C LYS A 150 -0.19 15.30 0.34
N ILE A 151 0.34 14.51 -0.60
CA ILE A 151 -0.26 14.36 -1.92
C ILE A 151 -1.31 13.24 -1.84
N THR A 152 -2.56 13.65 -1.70
CA THR A 152 -3.71 12.74 -1.72
C THR A 152 -4.35 12.72 -3.10
N GLU A 153 -5.05 11.64 -3.45
CA GLU A 153 -5.82 11.58 -4.69
C GLU A 153 -6.89 12.68 -4.73
N ASN A 154 -7.54 12.96 -3.60
CA ASN A 154 -8.52 14.03 -3.47
C ASN A 154 -7.90 15.41 -3.78
N PHE A 155 -6.68 15.68 -3.29
CA PHE A 155 -5.97 16.91 -3.58
C PHE A 155 -5.68 17.07 -5.08
N ILE A 156 -5.22 15.99 -5.73
CA ILE A 156 -4.96 15.97 -7.19
C ILE A 156 -6.25 16.25 -7.96
N GLU A 157 -7.33 15.52 -7.68
CA GLU A 157 -8.60 15.67 -8.40
C GLU A 157 -9.27 17.03 -8.13
N THR A 158 -9.22 17.52 -6.91
CA THR A 158 -9.75 18.85 -6.55
C THR A 158 -9.00 19.96 -7.29
N THR A 159 -7.67 19.90 -7.31
CA THR A 159 -6.80 20.82 -8.05
C THR A 159 -7.13 20.80 -9.55
N LYS A 160 -7.22 19.64 -10.15
CA LYS A 160 -7.56 19.44 -11.56
C LYS A 160 -8.93 20.02 -11.91
N ASN A 161 -9.94 19.68 -11.11
CA ASN A 161 -11.31 20.14 -11.32
C ASN A 161 -11.43 21.66 -11.14
N TYR A 162 -10.72 22.24 -10.18
CA TYR A 162 -10.67 23.70 -10.02
C TYR A 162 -10.17 24.38 -11.28
N ILE A 163 -9.02 23.95 -11.82
CA ILE A 163 -8.41 24.53 -13.03
C ILE A 163 -9.35 24.39 -14.23
N ILE A 164 -9.90 23.20 -14.46
CA ILE A 164 -10.85 22.95 -15.55
C ILE A 164 -12.04 23.89 -15.45
N ASN A 165 -12.67 23.99 -14.29
CA ASN A 165 -13.87 24.79 -14.08
C ASN A 165 -13.59 26.28 -14.24
N LYS A 166 -12.43 26.77 -13.74
CA LYS A 166 -11.98 28.16 -13.93
C LYS A 166 -11.89 28.53 -15.39
N TYR A 167 -11.24 27.70 -16.20
CA TYR A 167 -11.06 28.00 -17.62
C TYR A 167 -12.32 27.77 -18.46
N ARG A 168 -13.17 26.81 -18.10
CA ARG A 168 -14.50 26.63 -18.72
C ARG A 168 -15.36 27.87 -18.56
N LYS A 169 -15.39 28.47 -17.38
CA LYS A 169 -16.12 29.74 -17.12
C LYS A 169 -15.59 30.88 -18.00
N ASN A 170 -14.34 30.82 -18.44
CA ASN A 170 -13.72 31.82 -19.33
C ASN A 170 -13.84 31.46 -20.81
N GLY A 171 -14.66 30.46 -21.18
CA GLY A 171 -14.95 30.03 -22.53
C GLY A 171 -13.99 28.99 -23.12
N PHE A 172 -13.05 28.45 -22.34
CA PHE A 172 -12.16 27.37 -22.77
C PHE A 172 -12.80 26.01 -22.43
N LEU A 173 -13.81 25.59 -23.20
CA LEU A 173 -14.63 24.43 -22.89
C LEU A 173 -13.88 23.10 -22.99
N ASN A 174 -12.83 23.05 -23.79
CA ASN A 174 -12.03 21.85 -24.07
C ASN A 174 -10.74 21.79 -23.22
N THR A 175 -10.66 22.57 -22.13
CA THR A 175 -9.50 22.56 -21.24
C THR A 175 -9.23 21.16 -20.71
N LYS A 176 -7.99 20.70 -20.89
CA LYS A 176 -7.46 19.46 -20.33
C LYS A 176 -6.40 19.77 -19.29
N VAL A 177 -6.43 19.08 -18.19
CA VAL A 177 -5.44 19.19 -17.12
C VAL A 177 -4.93 17.80 -16.79
N ASN A 178 -3.62 17.61 -16.85
CA ASN A 178 -2.95 16.41 -16.44
C ASN A 178 -1.99 16.73 -15.28
N ILE A 179 -2.13 15.99 -14.19
CA ILE A 179 -1.30 16.14 -12.99
C ILE A 179 -0.56 14.84 -12.79
N ASN A 180 0.77 14.89 -12.80
CA ASN A 180 1.63 13.75 -12.54
C ASN A 180 2.55 14.08 -11.36
N THR A 181 2.90 13.06 -10.59
CA THR A 181 3.91 13.17 -9.55
C THR A 181 5.17 12.43 -9.96
N ILE A 182 6.31 12.93 -9.52
CA ILE A 182 7.64 12.39 -9.82
C ILE A 182 8.38 12.29 -8.48
N PRO A 183 8.94 11.12 -8.12
CA PRO A 183 9.72 10.98 -6.90
C PRO A 183 10.83 12.02 -6.81
N ASP A 184 10.97 12.67 -5.66
CA ASP A 184 12.05 13.59 -5.38
C ASP A 184 13.14 12.86 -4.58
N THR A 185 14.30 12.68 -5.19
CA THR A 185 15.42 11.96 -4.59
C THR A 185 16.13 12.74 -3.47
N LEU A 186 15.82 14.02 -3.29
CA LEU A 186 16.43 14.88 -2.27
C LEU A 186 15.71 14.78 -0.91
N GLY A 187 14.51 14.25 -0.87
CA GLY A 187 13.71 14.11 0.35
C GLY A 187 13.22 12.68 0.59
N LEU A 188 13.06 12.32 1.88
CA LEU A 188 12.44 11.06 2.26
C LEU A 188 10.94 11.11 1.96
N ASN A 189 10.44 10.13 1.21
CA ASN A 189 9.03 10.00 0.86
C ASN A 189 8.40 11.32 0.36
N SER A 190 9.09 11.97 -0.58
CA SER A 190 8.65 13.23 -1.19
C SER A 190 8.55 13.12 -2.70
N GLU A 191 7.63 13.87 -3.26
CA GLU A 191 7.37 13.92 -4.69
C GLU A 191 7.22 15.35 -5.17
N ARG A 192 7.59 15.57 -6.43
CA ARG A 192 7.34 16.81 -7.15
C ARG A 192 6.12 16.64 -8.03
N MET A 193 5.22 17.63 -8.04
CA MET A 193 4.01 17.61 -8.83
C MET A 193 4.19 18.44 -10.12
N VAL A 194 3.82 17.87 -11.27
CA VAL A 194 3.82 18.54 -12.57
C VAL A 194 2.37 18.66 -13.05
N ILE A 195 1.90 19.89 -13.15
CA ILE A 195 0.56 20.25 -13.62
C ILE A 195 0.67 20.75 -15.05
N ASN A 196 0.20 19.97 -16.02
CA ASN A 196 0.19 20.33 -17.43
C ASN A 196 -1.22 20.75 -17.84
N ILE A 197 -1.37 21.98 -18.34
CA ILE A 197 -2.64 22.59 -18.70
C ILE A 197 -2.66 22.86 -20.19
N ASP A 198 -3.60 22.23 -20.89
CA ASP A 198 -3.94 22.55 -22.29
C ASP A 198 -5.31 23.22 -22.29
N LEU A 199 -5.34 24.51 -22.63
CA LEU A 199 -6.58 25.27 -22.62
C LEU A 199 -7.50 24.94 -23.83
N GLY A 200 -6.92 24.44 -24.92
CA GLY A 200 -7.64 24.32 -26.17
C GLY A 200 -8.05 25.66 -26.72
N GLU A 201 -8.97 25.68 -27.69
CA GLU A 201 -9.50 26.89 -28.29
C GLU A 201 -10.60 27.52 -27.44
N ARG A 202 -10.65 28.85 -27.45
CA ARG A 202 -11.72 29.58 -26.76
C ARG A 202 -12.99 29.60 -27.64
N VAL A 203 -14.06 29.05 -27.09
CA VAL A 203 -15.38 29.10 -27.74
C VAL A 203 -15.98 30.49 -27.58
N LYS A 204 -16.47 31.06 -28.68
CA LYS A 204 -17.19 32.33 -28.72
C LYS A 204 -18.54 32.13 -29.38
N ILE A 205 -19.58 32.76 -28.83
CA ILE A 205 -20.88 32.84 -29.49
C ILE A 205 -20.74 33.81 -30.68
N ASN A 206 -20.97 33.32 -31.88
CA ASN A 206 -20.87 34.13 -33.08
C ASN A 206 -22.21 34.81 -33.44
N SER A 207 -23.32 34.10 -33.26
CA SER A 207 -24.67 34.64 -33.49
C SER A 207 -25.69 33.91 -32.66
N ILE A 208 -26.76 34.60 -32.27
CA ILE A 208 -27.93 34.03 -31.61
C ILE A 208 -29.14 34.35 -32.46
N ASN A 209 -29.78 33.36 -33.06
CA ASN A 209 -30.98 33.54 -33.89
C ASN A 209 -32.19 33.10 -33.06
N PHE A 210 -33.17 33.96 -32.98
CA PHE A 210 -34.47 33.67 -32.37
C PHE A 210 -35.46 33.35 -33.48
N THR A 211 -36.13 32.21 -33.45
CA THR A 211 -37.21 31.79 -34.35
C THR A 211 -38.43 31.41 -33.55
N GLY A 212 -39.65 31.70 -34.10
CA GLY A 212 -40.90 31.26 -33.49
C GLY A 212 -41.50 32.25 -32.46
N ASN A 213 -41.24 33.55 -32.61
CA ASN A 213 -41.92 34.61 -31.86
C ASN A 213 -42.99 35.26 -32.75
N ASP A 214 -44.10 34.53 -33.00
CA ASP A 214 -45.32 35.11 -33.57
C ASP A 214 -46.28 35.59 -32.44
#